data_90ea7bdd6a958fb9b588b9bab99191a7
#
_entry.id   90ea7bdd6a958fb9b588b9bab99191a7
#
_cell.length_a   1.000
_cell.length_b   1.000
_cell.length_c   1.000
_cell.angle_alpha   90.00
_cell.angle_beta   90.00
_cell.angle_gamma   90.00
#
_symmetry.space_group_name_H-M   'P 1'
#
loop_
_entity.id
_entity.type
_entity.pdbx_description
1 polymer ?
#
loop_
_entity_poly.entity_id
_entity_poly.type
_entity_poly.pdbx_seq_one_letter_code
_entity_poly.pdbx_strand_id
1 'polypeptide(L)'
;VRRHADGSWESIATREATEDMNLPKMLHQRVASHPGQVAIERRSNVGAWRPVTMETFLGEADSIARGLIGIGLEAGDHLAILAPTSYEWALIDVAALSCGAITVPIYETDSASQIAHILADADVRIVITATTQQAELVESVRTEGVRHILSLDRGAERVLSGAAQGVSVEQVRERTDAVKLGDEATAIYTSGTTGMPKGVVLTHGNFISPMLQAYDFLPLLINDPKSRSLLFLPVAHVLARFVMYCLLAGQGVTAFSPDTRNLVNDIATFKPTMLLVVPRVMEKVYNAAAAKAGGGMKGRMFAWAAKQARAL
;
A
#
# COMPACT_ATOMS: atom_id res chain seq x y z
N VAL A 1 10.06 -22.16 -16.27
CA VAL A 1 10.07 -21.33 -17.50
C VAL A 1 10.28 -22.25 -18.68
N ARG A 2 9.40 -22.19 -19.70
CA ARG A 2 9.49 -22.97 -20.93
C ARG A 2 9.78 -22.06 -22.10
N ARG A 3 10.73 -22.45 -22.94
CA ARG A 3 10.98 -21.79 -24.23
C ARG A 3 10.24 -22.51 -25.34
N HIS A 4 9.49 -21.78 -26.13
CA HIS A 4 8.76 -22.32 -27.30
C HIS A 4 9.65 -22.32 -28.56
N ALA A 5 9.26 -23.09 -29.56
CA ALA A 5 9.98 -23.21 -30.81
C ALA A 5 10.05 -21.89 -31.62
N ASP A 6 9.09 -20.99 -31.42
CA ASP A 6 9.00 -19.65 -32.01
C ASP A 6 9.92 -18.63 -31.31
N GLY A 7 10.65 -19.05 -30.26
CA GLY A 7 11.54 -18.21 -29.48
C GLY A 7 10.88 -17.47 -28.32
N SER A 8 9.56 -17.59 -28.15
CA SER A 8 8.84 -17.04 -27.01
C SER A 8 9.14 -17.82 -25.70
N TRP A 9 8.94 -17.16 -24.57
CA TRP A 9 9.13 -17.76 -23.26
C TRP A 9 7.81 -17.76 -22.50
N GLU A 10 7.49 -18.88 -21.87
CA GLU A 10 6.34 -19.05 -21.00
C GLU A 10 6.81 -19.30 -19.57
N SER A 11 6.24 -18.57 -18.62
CA SER A 11 6.33 -18.88 -17.19
C SER A 11 5.03 -19.54 -16.78
N ILE A 12 5.07 -20.85 -16.57
CA ILE A 12 3.91 -21.61 -16.14
C ILE A 12 3.60 -21.24 -14.69
N ALA A 13 2.34 -20.95 -14.38
CA ALA A 13 1.88 -20.72 -13.03
C ALA A 13 2.18 -21.97 -12.17
N THR A 14 2.81 -21.76 -11.03
CA THR A 14 3.17 -22.81 -10.08
C THR A 14 2.04 -23.07 -9.08
N ARG A 15 1.23 -22.03 -8.86
CA ARG A 15 0.03 -22.05 -8.00
C ARG A 15 -1.11 -21.35 -8.70
N GLU A 16 -2.30 -21.84 -8.52
CA GLU A 16 -3.52 -21.22 -8.98
C GLU A 16 -4.26 -20.58 -7.81
N ALA A 17 -4.81 -19.40 -8.06
CA ALA A 17 -5.68 -18.73 -7.11
C ALA A 17 -7.06 -19.40 -7.12
N THR A 18 -7.63 -19.63 -5.94
CA THR A 18 -8.97 -20.19 -5.78
C THR A 18 -10.02 -19.11 -5.60
N GLU A 19 -11.26 -19.39 -5.95
CA GLU A 19 -12.36 -18.42 -5.98
C GLU A 19 -12.64 -17.76 -4.63
N ASP A 20 -12.34 -18.45 -3.53
CA ASP A 20 -12.53 -17.97 -2.16
C ASP A 20 -11.38 -17.10 -1.61
N MET A 21 -10.31 -16.91 -2.38
CA MET A 21 -9.18 -16.06 -1.99
C MET A 21 -9.54 -14.57 -2.15
N ASN A 22 -9.12 -13.77 -1.17
CA ASN A 22 -9.10 -12.31 -1.24
C ASN A 22 -7.91 -11.74 -0.46
N LEU A 23 -7.58 -10.47 -0.66
CA LEU A 23 -6.39 -9.86 -0.05
C LEU A 23 -6.39 -9.91 1.48
N PRO A 24 -7.46 -9.55 2.22
CA PRO A 24 -7.51 -9.70 3.67
C PRO A 24 -7.28 -11.15 4.14
N LYS A 25 -7.89 -12.14 3.49
CA LYS A 25 -7.69 -13.56 3.85
C LYS A 25 -6.23 -14.01 3.72
N MET A 26 -5.49 -13.50 2.73
CA MET A 26 -4.06 -13.78 2.61
C MET A 26 -3.27 -13.32 3.85
N LEU A 27 -3.65 -12.19 4.44
CA LEU A 27 -3.02 -11.69 5.67
C LEU A 27 -3.41 -12.53 6.90
N HIS A 28 -4.67 -12.95 7.00
CA HIS A 28 -5.11 -13.88 8.05
C HIS A 28 -4.40 -15.24 7.97
N GLN A 29 -4.13 -15.74 6.77
CA GLN A 29 -3.34 -16.96 6.58
C GLN A 29 -1.91 -16.84 7.12
N ARG A 30 -1.29 -15.64 7.00
CA ARG A 30 0.01 -15.38 7.63
C ARG A 30 -0.06 -15.50 9.15
N VAL A 31 -1.08 -14.93 9.80
CA VAL A 31 -1.27 -15.06 11.25
C VAL A 31 -1.42 -16.51 11.65
N ALA A 32 -2.26 -17.27 10.93
CA ALA A 32 -2.48 -18.69 11.20
C ALA A 32 -1.21 -19.54 11.04
N SER A 33 -0.37 -19.22 10.04
CA SER A 33 0.86 -19.96 9.74
C SER A 33 2.05 -19.52 10.62
N HIS A 34 2.11 -18.27 11.03
CA HIS A 34 3.24 -17.66 11.74
C HIS A 34 2.74 -16.75 12.88
N PRO A 35 2.09 -17.30 13.90
CA PRO A 35 1.55 -16.52 15.02
C PRO A 35 2.67 -15.78 15.76
N GLY A 36 2.42 -14.53 16.14
CA GLY A 36 3.36 -13.70 16.88
C GLY A 36 4.56 -13.17 16.08
N GLN A 37 4.68 -13.53 14.79
CA GLN A 37 5.78 -13.03 13.96
C GLN A 37 5.64 -11.52 13.70
N VAL A 38 6.74 -10.79 13.89
CA VAL A 38 6.82 -9.36 13.50
C VAL A 38 6.67 -9.25 11.98
N ALA A 39 5.72 -8.44 11.55
CA ALA A 39 5.43 -8.23 10.13
C ALA A 39 5.76 -6.79 9.69
N ILE A 40 5.65 -5.86 10.62
CA ILE A 40 5.84 -4.43 10.35
C ILE A 40 6.72 -3.84 11.45
N GLU A 41 7.59 -2.89 11.09
CA GLU A 41 8.18 -1.97 12.04
C GLU A 41 7.65 -0.57 11.78
N ARG A 42 6.94 -0.01 12.76
CA ARG A 42 6.36 1.33 12.72
C ARG A 42 7.29 2.33 13.37
N ARG A 43 7.52 3.46 12.71
CA ARG A 43 8.34 4.53 13.29
C ARG A 43 7.57 5.26 14.40
N SER A 44 8.14 5.34 15.58
CA SER A 44 7.59 6.09 16.71
C SER A 44 7.87 7.59 16.56
N ASN A 45 7.14 8.43 17.32
CA ASN A 45 7.34 9.89 17.36
C ASN A 45 8.76 10.33 17.77
N VAL A 46 9.48 9.44 18.48
CA VAL A 46 10.88 9.67 18.87
C VAL A 46 11.89 9.07 17.89
N GLY A 47 11.42 8.62 16.71
CA GLY A 47 12.26 8.13 15.62
C GLY A 47 12.73 6.68 15.75
N ALA A 48 12.33 5.94 16.78
CA ALA A 48 12.65 4.53 16.95
C ALA A 48 11.69 3.64 16.16
N TRP A 49 12.20 2.54 15.60
CA TRP A 49 11.38 1.51 14.96
C TRP A 49 10.81 0.57 16.03
N ARG A 50 9.49 0.36 16.01
CA ARG A 50 8.79 -0.50 16.95
C ARG A 50 8.16 -1.67 16.21
N PRO A 51 8.37 -2.91 16.69
CA PRO A 51 7.80 -4.09 16.06
C PRO A 51 6.29 -4.13 16.24
N VAL A 52 5.59 -4.54 15.16
CA VAL A 52 4.16 -4.81 15.11
C VAL A 52 3.98 -6.19 14.50
N THR A 53 3.27 -7.09 15.18
CA THR A 53 2.94 -8.39 14.62
C THR A 53 1.81 -8.27 13.59
N MET A 54 1.67 -9.25 12.69
CA MET A 54 0.54 -9.25 11.76
C MET A 54 -0.80 -9.35 12.50
N GLU A 55 -0.84 -10.08 13.60
CA GLU A 55 -2.02 -10.18 14.46
C GLU A 55 -2.44 -8.81 15.02
N THR A 56 -1.46 -8.02 15.54
CA THR A 56 -1.73 -6.66 16.02
C THR A 56 -2.24 -5.76 14.88
N PHE A 57 -1.59 -5.82 13.71
CA PHE A 57 -1.99 -5.04 12.54
C PHE A 57 -3.41 -5.36 12.10
N LEU A 58 -3.77 -6.65 12.01
CA LEU A 58 -5.13 -7.06 11.65
C LEU A 58 -6.16 -6.70 12.72
N GLY A 59 -5.81 -6.78 14.02
CA GLY A 59 -6.70 -6.32 15.09
C GLY A 59 -6.99 -4.82 15.02
N GLU A 60 -6.00 -4.00 14.64
CA GLU A 60 -6.21 -2.58 14.38
C GLU A 60 -7.07 -2.36 13.13
N ALA A 61 -6.82 -3.13 12.05
CA ALA A 61 -7.64 -3.07 10.83
C ALA A 61 -9.10 -3.47 11.08
N ASP A 62 -9.35 -4.53 11.86
CA ASP A 62 -10.69 -4.95 12.26
C ASP A 62 -11.42 -3.87 13.06
N SER A 63 -10.70 -3.16 13.93
CA SER A 63 -11.28 -2.04 14.69
C SER A 63 -11.72 -0.89 13.77
N ILE A 64 -10.92 -0.58 12.76
CA ILE A 64 -11.26 0.42 11.74
C ILE A 64 -12.42 -0.08 10.87
N ALA A 65 -12.39 -1.34 10.42
CA ALA A 65 -13.44 -1.95 9.61
C ALA A 65 -14.79 -1.89 10.31
N ARG A 66 -14.84 -2.23 11.60
CA ARG A 66 -16.05 -2.09 12.43
C ARG A 66 -16.54 -0.64 12.46
N GLY A 67 -15.62 0.30 12.61
CA GLY A 67 -15.94 1.72 12.58
C GLY A 67 -16.51 2.19 11.23
N LEU A 68 -15.90 1.73 10.12
CA LEU A 68 -16.38 2.02 8.77
C LEU A 68 -17.78 1.47 8.53
N ILE A 69 -18.05 0.24 8.94
CA ILE A 69 -19.40 -0.35 8.91
C ILE A 69 -20.36 0.47 9.78
N GLY A 70 -19.92 0.88 10.98
CA GLY A 70 -20.73 1.65 11.93
C GLY A 70 -21.13 3.05 11.43
N ILE A 71 -20.33 3.66 10.54
CA ILE A 71 -20.69 4.92 9.86
C ILE A 71 -21.41 4.69 8.52
N GLY A 72 -21.78 3.45 8.21
CA GLY A 72 -22.62 3.11 7.06
C GLY A 72 -21.87 2.75 5.78
N LEU A 73 -20.62 2.26 5.85
CA LEU A 73 -19.93 1.67 4.69
C LEU A 73 -20.53 0.31 4.37
N GLU A 74 -21.02 0.15 3.15
CA GLU A 74 -21.58 -1.10 2.65
C GLU A 74 -20.58 -1.86 1.76
N ALA A 75 -20.80 -3.16 1.56
CA ALA A 75 -20.03 -3.94 0.60
C ALA A 75 -20.29 -3.41 -0.82
N GLY A 76 -19.21 -3.23 -1.59
CA GLY A 76 -19.25 -2.62 -2.93
C GLY A 76 -19.20 -1.09 -2.93
N ASP A 77 -19.31 -0.42 -1.76
CA ASP A 77 -19.10 1.04 -1.68
C ASP A 77 -17.64 1.41 -1.98
N HIS A 78 -17.42 2.57 -2.57
CA HIS A 78 -16.08 3.11 -2.80
C HIS A 78 -15.63 3.98 -1.63
N LEU A 79 -14.42 3.68 -1.13
CA LEU A 79 -13.74 4.45 -0.09
C LEU A 79 -12.44 5.05 -0.67
N ALA A 80 -12.33 6.38 -0.69
CA ALA A 80 -11.12 7.06 -1.16
C ALA A 80 -10.12 7.25 -0.02
N ILE A 81 -8.81 7.09 -0.36
CA ILE A 81 -7.69 7.32 0.54
C ILE A 81 -6.76 8.36 -0.06
N LEU A 82 -6.69 9.54 0.56
CA LEU A 82 -5.78 10.63 0.22
C LEU A 82 -4.74 10.79 1.33
N ALA A 83 -3.67 10.01 1.25
CA ALA A 83 -2.62 9.97 2.26
C ALA A 83 -1.29 9.48 1.67
N PRO A 84 -0.14 9.83 2.28
CA PRO A 84 1.16 9.31 1.90
C PRO A 84 1.28 7.82 2.21
N THR A 85 2.29 7.18 1.59
CA THR A 85 2.67 5.79 1.89
C THR A 85 3.04 5.65 3.35
N SER A 86 2.16 5.07 4.15
CA SER A 86 2.30 4.97 5.60
C SER A 86 1.68 3.68 6.15
N TYR A 87 1.95 3.42 7.41
CA TYR A 87 1.29 2.35 8.16
C TYR A 87 -0.23 2.54 8.18
N GLU A 88 -0.69 3.76 8.41
CA GLU A 88 -2.09 4.14 8.46
C GLU A 88 -2.78 3.94 7.10
N TRP A 89 -2.09 4.25 6.00
CA TRP A 89 -2.60 3.99 4.66
C TRP A 89 -2.88 2.50 4.44
N ALA A 90 -1.89 1.65 4.77
CA ALA A 90 -2.03 0.20 4.63
C ALA A 90 -3.14 -0.36 5.54
N LEU A 91 -3.27 0.19 6.74
CA LEU A 91 -4.27 -0.21 7.72
C LEU A 91 -5.70 0.10 7.23
N ILE A 92 -5.92 1.32 6.70
CA ILE A 92 -7.21 1.75 6.15
C ILE A 92 -7.58 0.92 4.92
N ASP A 93 -6.61 0.66 4.04
CA ASP A 93 -6.83 -0.13 2.84
C ASP A 93 -7.28 -1.56 3.18
N VAL A 94 -6.58 -2.23 4.10
CA VAL A 94 -6.96 -3.58 4.56
C VAL A 94 -8.33 -3.56 5.26
N ALA A 95 -8.59 -2.55 6.10
CA ALA A 95 -9.88 -2.40 6.78
C ALA A 95 -11.04 -2.24 5.79
N ALA A 96 -10.89 -1.39 4.78
CA ALA A 96 -11.91 -1.19 3.75
C ALA A 96 -12.17 -2.47 2.94
N LEU A 97 -11.10 -3.16 2.51
CA LEU A 97 -11.22 -4.44 1.82
C LEU A 97 -11.85 -5.54 2.68
N SER A 98 -11.62 -5.52 4.01
CA SER A 98 -12.29 -6.44 4.95
C SER A 98 -13.78 -6.17 5.08
N CYS A 99 -14.23 -4.95 4.80
CA CYS A 99 -15.66 -4.62 4.70
C CYS A 99 -16.30 -5.06 3.38
N GLY A 100 -15.52 -5.54 2.40
CA GLY A 100 -15.97 -5.76 1.03
C GLY A 100 -16.11 -4.47 0.22
N ALA A 101 -15.50 -3.38 0.67
CA ALA A 101 -15.50 -2.11 -0.05
C ALA A 101 -14.37 -2.05 -1.10
N ILE A 102 -14.53 -1.15 -2.06
CA ILE A 102 -13.58 -0.91 -3.14
C ILE A 102 -12.76 0.34 -2.79
N THR A 103 -11.44 0.24 -2.74
CA THR A 103 -10.63 1.39 -2.39
C THR A 103 -10.24 2.22 -3.62
N VAL A 104 -10.27 3.56 -3.46
CA VAL A 104 -9.92 4.53 -4.49
C VAL A 104 -8.75 5.36 -3.99
N PRO A 105 -7.50 4.98 -4.31
CA PRO A 105 -6.34 5.74 -3.91
C PRO A 105 -6.25 7.05 -4.71
N ILE A 106 -6.07 8.17 -4.00
CA ILE A 106 -5.87 9.51 -4.58
C ILE A 106 -4.44 9.95 -4.26
N TYR A 107 -3.74 10.51 -5.26
CA TYR A 107 -2.40 11.02 -5.04
C TYR A 107 -2.43 12.36 -4.29
N GLU A 108 -1.48 12.56 -3.38
CA GLU A 108 -1.34 13.84 -2.66
C GLU A 108 -1.05 15.03 -3.59
N THR A 109 -0.62 14.76 -4.82
CA THR A 109 -0.32 15.76 -5.85
C THR A 109 -1.49 16.07 -6.78
N ASP A 110 -2.61 15.37 -6.62
CA ASP A 110 -3.78 15.59 -7.47
C ASP A 110 -4.41 16.95 -7.18
N SER A 111 -4.77 17.64 -8.25
CA SER A 111 -5.45 18.93 -8.16
C SER A 111 -6.89 18.80 -7.68
N ALA A 112 -7.48 19.89 -7.20
CA ALA A 112 -8.88 19.94 -6.78
C ALA A 112 -9.83 19.43 -7.88
N SER A 113 -9.58 19.76 -9.15
CA SER A 113 -10.40 19.28 -10.28
C SER A 113 -10.26 17.79 -10.55
N GLN A 114 -9.05 17.23 -10.35
CA GLN A 114 -8.85 15.78 -10.47
C GLN A 114 -9.54 15.04 -9.33
N ILE A 115 -9.41 15.55 -8.10
CA ILE A 115 -10.11 14.98 -6.93
C ILE A 115 -11.63 15.01 -7.16
N ALA A 116 -12.20 16.16 -7.57
CA ALA A 116 -13.62 16.27 -7.88
C ALA A 116 -14.09 15.22 -8.92
N HIS A 117 -13.30 15.06 -9.98
CA HIS A 117 -13.58 14.06 -11.01
C HIS A 117 -13.55 12.64 -10.46
N ILE A 118 -12.51 12.27 -9.69
CA ILE A 118 -12.37 10.94 -9.10
C ILE A 118 -13.54 10.63 -8.16
N LEU A 119 -13.91 11.59 -7.29
CA LEU A 119 -15.01 11.40 -6.36
C LEU A 119 -16.37 11.18 -7.06
N ALA A 120 -16.59 11.89 -8.16
CA ALA A 120 -17.82 11.78 -8.95
C ALA A 120 -17.85 10.49 -9.80
N ASP A 121 -16.76 10.20 -10.52
CA ASP A 121 -16.68 9.08 -11.45
C ASP A 121 -16.69 7.73 -10.73
N ALA A 122 -16.01 7.64 -9.55
CA ALA A 122 -16.01 6.45 -8.72
C ALA A 122 -17.19 6.37 -7.74
N ASP A 123 -18.12 7.32 -7.73
CA ASP A 123 -19.25 7.37 -6.77
C ASP A 123 -18.80 7.14 -5.31
N VAL A 124 -17.75 7.87 -4.88
CA VAL A 124 -17.11 7.69 -3.57
C VAL A 124 -18.08 8.03 -2.43
N ARG A 125 -18.15 7.16 -1.43
CA ARG A 125 -19.02 7.33 -0.24
C ARG A 125 -18.28 7.90 0.96
N ILE A 126 -17.04 7.48 1.16
CA ILE A 126 -16.20 7.89 2.30
C ILE A 126 -14.84 8.31 1.79
N VAL A 127 -14.31 9.41 2.32
CA VAL A 127 -12.92 9.84 2.07
C VAL A 127 -12.16 9.86 3.38
N ILE A 128 -10.99 9.22 3.40
CA ILE A 128 -10.04 9.30 4.51
C ILE A 128 -8.80 10.03 4.04
N THR A 129 -8.43 11.10 4.74
CA THR A 129 -7.26 11.93 4.43
C THR A 129 -6.22 11.85 5.55
N ALA A 130 -4.95 12.11 5.23
CA ALA A 130 -3.91 12.18 6.26
C ALA A 130 -4.04 13.45 7.09
N THR A 131 -4.33 14.57 6.46
CA THR A 131 -4.28 15.90 7.09
C THR A 131 -5.59 16.66 6.95
N THR A 132 -5.79 17.56 7.90
CA THR A 132 -6.88 18.55 7.89
C THR A 132 -6.92 19.34 6.58
N GLN A 133 -5.76 19.79 6.08
CA GLN A 133 -5.68 20.56 4.83
C GLN A 133 -6.21 19.75 3.63
N GLN A 134 -5.88 18.46 3.58
CA GLN A 134 -6.41 17.56 2.54
C GLN A 134 -7.92 17.38 2.70
N ALA A 135 -8.43 17.27 3.95
CA ALA A 135 -9.86 17.17 4.19
C ALA A 135 -10.62 18.44 3.75
N GLU A 136 -10.07 19.62 4.02
CA GLU A 136 -10.63 20.90 3.57
C GLU A 136 -10.62 21.02 2.03
N LEU A 137 -9.57 20.55 1.37
CA LEU A 137 -9.51 20.47 -0.10
C LEU A 137 -10.61 19.56 -0.64
N VAL A 138 -10.77 18.36 -0.08
CA VAL A 138 -11.82 17.41 -0.48
C VAL A 138 -13.21 18.01 -0.23
N GLU A 139 -13.44 18.65 0.92
CA GLU A 139 -14.70 19.30 1.23
C GLU A 139 -15.06 20.40 0.22
N SER A 140 -14.08 21.16 -0.28
CA SER A 140 -14.31 22.21 -1.28
C SER A 140 -14.77 21.69 -2.65
N VAL A 141 -14.57 20.39 -2.92
CA VAL A 141 -14.94 19.72 -4.18
C VAL A 141 -15.83 18.50 -3.96
N ARG A 142 -16.43 18.42 -2.78
CA ARG A 142 -17.28 17.32 -2.35
C ARG A 142 -18.45 17.11 -3.31
N THR A 143 -18.71 15.85 -3.65
CA THR A 143 -19.89 15.43 -4.40
C THR A 143 -21.03 15.02 -3.44
N GLU A 144 -22.26 15.00 -3.93
CA GLU A 144 -23.44 14.59 -3.10
C GLU A 144 -23.32 13.14 -2.60
N GLY A 145 -22.58 12.27 -3.32
CA GLY A 145 -22.34 10.87 -2.94
C GLY A 145 -21.48 10.71 -1.70
N VAL A 146 -20.57 11.64 -1.41
CA VAL A 146 -19.65 11.56 -0.28
C VAL A 146 -20.39 11.84 1.03
N ARG A 147 -20.51 10.83 1.87
CA ARG A 147 -21.22 10.92 3.16
C ARG A 147 -20.30 11.41 4.28
N HIS A 148 -19.04 10.92 4.31
CA HIS A 148 -18.06 11.23 5.35
C HIS A 148 -16.70 11.62 4.77
N ILE A 149 -16.08 12.66 5.35
CA ILE A 149 -14.70 13.04 5.13
C ILE A 149 -14.02 13.01 6.50
N LEU A 150 -13.07 12.09 6.68
CA LEU A 150 -12.37 11.85 7.94
C LEU A 150 -10.89 12.17 7.77
N SER A 151 -10.30 12.87 8.74
CA SER A 151 -8.88 13.20 8.73
C SER A 151 -8.15 12.54 9.88
N LEU A 152 -7.02 11.89 9.61
CA LEU A 152 -6.23 11.16 10.60
C LEU A 152 -5.67 12.10 11.67
N ASP A 153 -5.18 13.28 11.29
CA ASP A 153 -4.66 14.28 12.23
C ASP A 153 -5.75 14.96 13.08
N ARG A 154 -7.03 14.87 12.68
CA ARG A 154 -8.21 15.29 13.47
C ARG A 154 -8.86 14.16 14.25
N GLY A 155 -8.25 12.99 14.29
CA GLY A 155 -8.71 11.86 15.09
C GLY A 155 -9.82 11.05 14.41
N ALA A 156 -9.70 10.78 13.11
CA ALA A 156 -10.53 9.82 12.38
C ALA A 156 -10.66 8.49 13.13
N GLU A 157 -9.57 8.01 13.73
CA GLU A 157 -9.54 6.80 14.55
C GLU A 157 -10.55 6.86 15.72
N ARG A 158 -10.70 8.03 16.36
CA ARG A 158 -11.66 8.20 17.47
C ARG A 158 -13.09 8.15 16.98
N VAL A 159 -13.39 8.74 15.81
CA VAL A 159 -14.71 8.70 15.20
C VAL A 159 -15.09 7.26 14.87
N LEU A 160 -14.17 6.55 14.21
CA LEU A 160 -14.35 5.14 13.82
C LEU A 160 -14.47 4.23 15.05
N SER A 161 -13.63 4.43 16.08
CA SER A 161 -13.71 3.67 17.33
C SER A 161 -15.05 3.87 18.05
N GLY A 162 -15.59 5.09 18.05
CA GLY A 162 -16.92 5.38 18.59
C GLY A 162 -18.02 4.66 17.84
N ALA A 163 -17.97 4.68 16.51
CA ALA A 163 -18.94 4.03 15.64
C ALA A 163 -18.88 2.49 15.67
N ALA A 164 -17.72 1.92 16.04
CA ALA A 164 -17.50 0.48 16.09
C ALA A 164 -18.30 -0.25 17.19
N GLN A 165 -18.88 0.47 18.17
CA GLN A 165 -19.53 -0.14 19.35
C GLN A 165 -20.72 -1.05 19.01
N GLY A 166 -21.43 -0.78 17.90
CA GLY A 166 -22.59 -1.57 17.45
C GLY A 166 -22.24 -2.69 16.46
N VAL A 167 -20.97 -2.85 16.08
CA VAL A 167 -20.54 -3.80 15.03
C VAL A 167 -19.60 -4.85 15.65
N SER A 168 -19.89 -6.13 15.43
CA SER A 168 -19.05 -7.21 15.96
C SER A 168 -17.89 -7.58 15.00
N VAL A 169 -16.90 -8.29 15.50
CA VAL A 169 -15.80 -8.83 14.69
C VAL A 169 -16.32 -9.87 13.70
N GLU A 170 -17.34 -10.62 14.10
CA GLU A 170 -18.01 -11.63 13.27
C GLU A 170 -18.64 -11.00 12.03
N GLN A 171 -19.25 -9.82 12.15
CA GLN A 171 -19.80 -9.10 11.00
C GLN A 171 -18.71 -8.67 10.00
N VAL A 172 -17.51 -8.29 10.47
CA VAL A 172 -16.38 -8.02 9.57
C VAL A 172 -15.93 -9.30 8.89
N ARG A 173 -15.83 -10.41 9.62
CA ARG A 173 -15.45 -11.72 9.07
C ARG A 173 -16.44 -12.20 8.02
N GLU A 174 -17.73 -12.11 8.29
CA GLU A 174 -18.79 -12.46 7.34
C GLU A 174 -18.64 -11.67 6.02
N ARG A 175 -18.41 -10.36 6.11
CA ARG A 175 -18.16 -9.53 4.93
C ARG A 175 -16.86 -9.94 4.22
N THR A 176 -15.76 -10.14 4.95
CA THR A 176 -14.50 -10.62 4.38
C THR A 176 -14.65 -11.97 3.69
N ASP A 177 -15.42 -12.88 4.29
CA ASP A 177 -15.63 -14.24 3.75
C ASP A 177 -16.54 -14.24 2.51
N ALA A 178 -17.42 -13.28 2.39
CA ALA A 178 -18.28 -13.12 1.22
C ALA A 178 -17.51 -12.68 -0.02
N VAL A 179 -16.40 -11.92 0.16
CA VAL A 179 -15.58 -11.41 -0.96
C VAL A 179 -14.88 -12.55 -1.71
N LYS A 180 -14.98 -12.53 -3.03
CA LYS A 180 -14.43 -13.52 -3.96
C LYS A 180 -13.23 -12.98 -4.72
N LEU A 181 -12.47 -13.91 -5.33
CA LEU A 181 -11.30 -13.60 -6.15
C LEU A 181 -11.60 -12.61 -7.30
N GLY A 182 -12.77 -12.75 -7.92
CA GLY A 182 -13.22 -11.92 -9.04
C GLY A 182 -13.81 -10.58 -8.64
N ASP A 183 -14.05 -10.33 -7.35
CA ASP A 183 -14.64 -9.07 -6.89
C ASP A 183 -13.63 -7.92 -7.00
N GLU A 184 -14.15 -6.72 -7.20
CA GLU A 184 -13.36 -5.50 -7.31
C GLU A 184 -12.69 -5.17 -5.99
N ALA A 185 -11.39 -4.93 -6.01
CA ALA A 185 -10.60 -4.52 -4.85
C ALA A 185 -10.31 -3.03 -4.86
N THR A 186 -10.09 -2.45 -6.05
CA THR A 186 -9.68 -1.05 -6.15
C THR A 186 -9.95 -0.47 -7.54
N ALA A 187 -10.22 0.83 -7.59
CA ALA A 187 -10.21 1.64 -8.80
C ALA A 187 -9.05 2.63 -8.73
N ILE A 188 -8.01 2.43 -9.56
CA ILE A 188 -6.81 3.28 -9.59
C ILE A 188 -6.90 4.25 -10.76
N TYR A 189 -6.87 5.56 -10.47
CA TYR A 189 -6.95 6.60 -11.47
C TYR A 189 -5.58 6.93 -12.05
N THR A 190 -5.47 6.87 -13.38
CA THR A 190 -4.23 7.15 -14.11
C THR A 190 -4.42 8.33 -15.05
N SER A 191 -3.40 9.19 -15.17
CA SER A 191 -3.40 10.27 -16.16
C SER A 191 -3.40 9.67 -17.57
N GLY A 192 -4.58 9.63 -18.19
CA GLY A 192 -4.70 9.24 -19.60
C GLY A 192 -4.11 10.31 -20.52
N THR A 193 -3.84 9.93 -21.77
CA THR A 193 -3.36 10.86 -22.82
C THR A 193 -4.37 11.96 -23.19
N THR A 194 -5.58 11.91 -22.62
CA THR A 194 -6.74 12.76 -23.00
C THR A 194 -7.16 13.79 -21.93
N GLY A 195 -6.36 14.00 -20.88
CA GLY A 195 -6.56 15.09 -19.89
C GLY A 195 -7.08 14.65 -18.54
N MET A 196 -8.32 14.15 -18.42
CA MET A 196 -8.86 13.71 -17.12
C MET A 196 -8.44 12.27 -16.80
N PRO A 197 -8.13 11.96 -15.52
CA PRO A 197 -7.76 10.62 -15.10
C PRO A 197 -8.88 9.60 -15.41
N LYS A 198 -8.48 8.37 -15.77
CA LYS A 198 -9.41 7.24 -15.97
C LYS A 198 -9.21 6.21 -14.89
N GLY A 199 -10.29 5.71 -14.30
CA GLY A 199 -10.28 4.65 -13.32
C GLY A 199 -10.01 3.29 -13.97
N VAL A 200 -8.98 2.60 -13.49
CA VAL A 200 -8.68 1.22 -13.83
C VAL A 200 -9.10 0.35 -12.66
N VAL A 201 -10.13 -0.46 -12.86
CA VAL A 201 -10.63 -1.39 -11.86
C VAL A 201 -9.74 -2.63 -11.83
N LEU A 202 -9.30 -3.01 -10.62
CA LEU A 202 -8.55 -4.22 -10.36
C LEU A 202 -9.29 -5.08 -9.35
N THR A 203 -9.38 -6.39 -9.64
CA THR A 203 -9.99 -7.37 -8.74
C THR A 203 -8.97 -7.88 -7.70
N HIS A 204 -9.45 -8.58 -6.67
CA HIS A 204 -8.57 -9.30 -5.76
C HIS A 204 -7.66 -10.28 -6.52
N GLY A 205 -8.17 -10.93 -7.56
CA GLY A 205 -7.43 -11.85 -8.41
C GLY A 205 -6.29 -11.21 -9.18
N ASN A 206 -6.43 -9.95 -9.60
CA ASN A 206 -5.37 -9.22 -10.29
C ASN A 206 -4.14 -8.97 -9.38
N PHE A 207 -4.32 -8.97 -8.07
CA PHE A 207 -3.22 -8.94 -7.09
C PHE A 207 -2.75 -10.34 -6.72
N ILE A 208 -3.66 -11.25 -6.37
CA ILE A 208 -3.34 -12.54 -5.79
C ILE A 208 -2.63 -13.47 -6.78
N SER A 209 -3.10 -13.56 -8.02
CA SER A 209 -2.49 -14.43 -9.01
C SER A 209 -0.99 -14.15 -9.23
N PRO A 210 -0.56 -12.89 -9.47
CA PRO A 210 0.87 -12.59 -9.57
C PRO A 210 1.59 -12.66 -8.21
N MET A 211 0.91 -12.44 -7.05
CA MET A 211 1.52 -12.63 -5.73
C MET A 211 1.94 -14.07 -5.50
N LEU A 212 1.07 -15.06 -5.84
CA LEU A 212 1.39 -16.48 -5.72
C LEU A 212 2.63 -16.84 -6.54
N GLN A 213 2.77 -16.28 -7.76
CA GLN A 213 3.96 -16.46 -8.58
C GLN A 213 5.19 -15.80 -7.94
N ALA A 214 5.05 -14.58 -7.41
CA ALA A 214 6.15 -13.86 -6.77
C ALA A 214 6.70 -14.63 -5.55
N TYR A 215 5.85 -15.31 -4.79
CA TYR A 215 6.29 -16.16 -3.66
C TYR A 215 7.17 -17.31 -4.10
N ASP A 216 6.93 -17.90 -5.26
CA ASP A 216 7.72 -19.01 -5.77
C ASP A 216 8.99 -18.57 -6.49
N PHE A 217 8.95 -17.41 -7.18
CA PHE A 217 10.12 -16.90 -7.92
C PHE A 217 11.06 -16.01 -7.09
N LEU A 218 10.56 -15.38 -6.03
CA LEU A 218 11.32 -14.44 -5.19
C LEU A 218 11.24 -14.79 -3.69
N PRO A 219 11.40 -16.09 -3.31
CA PRO A 219 11.18 -16.52 -1.92
C PRO A 219 12.12 -15.81 -0.93
N LEU A 220 13.37 -15.54 -1.31
CA LEU A 220 14.35 -14.85 -0.46
C LEU A 220 14.00 -13.38 -0.19
N LEU A 221 13.18 -12.77 -1.03
CA LEU A 221 12.75 -11.37 -0.87
C LEU A 221 11.44 -11.27 -0.07
N ILE A 222 10.53 -12.22 -0.26
CA ILE A 222 9.17 -12.14 0.26
C ILE A 222 8.96 -13.07 1.45
N ASN A 223 9.47 -14.31 1.37
CA ASN A 223 9.21 -15.38 2.35
C ASN A 223 10.39 -15.66 3.30
N ASP A 224 11.45 -14.88 3.27
CA ASP A 224 12.54 -15.00 4.25
C ASP A 224 12.23 -14.13 5.47
N PRO A 225 12.13 -14.69 6.69
CA PRO A 225 11.95 -13.92 7.92
C PRO A 225 13.04 -12.86 8.18
N LYS A 226 14.20 -12.99 7.53
CA LYS A 226 15.30 -12.01 7.61
C LYS A 226 15.14 -10.87 6.60
N SER A 227 14.22 -10.99 5.65
CA SER A 227 13.95 -9.93 4.67
C SER A 227 13.36 -8.71 5.36
N ARG A 228 13.91 -7.54 5.04
CA ARG A 228 13.49 -6.25 5.57
C ARG A 228 13.27 -5.28 4.41
N SER A 229 12.07 -4.79 4.24
CA SER A 229 11.69 -3.94 3.11
C SER A 229 11.17 -2.60 3.58
N LEU A 230 11.73 -1.51 3.04
CA LEU A 230 11.27 -0.15 3.31
C LEU A 230 10.48 0.36 2.12
N LEU A 231 9.18 0.55 2.29
CA LEU A 231 8.28 1.09 1.27
C LEU A 231 8.21 2.62 1.37
N PHE A 232 8.54 3.30 0.29
CA PHE A 232 8.49 4.76 0.16
C PHE A 232 7.91 5.23 -1.19
N LEU A 233 7.73 4.30 -2.13
CA LEU A 233 7.01 4.60 -3.37
C LEU A 233 5.52 4.77 -3.07
N PRO A 234 4.80 5.65 -3.80
CA PRO A 234 3.38 5.86 -3.58
C PRO A 234 2.56 4.58 -3.73
N VAL A 235 1.95 4.10 -2.63
CA VAL A 235 1.06 2.92 -2.66
C VAL A 235 -0.29 3.22 -3.34
N ALA A 236 -0.58 4.49 -3.64
CA ALA A 236 -1.63 4.86 -4.58
C ALA A 236 -1.34 4.32 -6.01
N HIS A 237 -0.08 4.00 -6.33
CA HIS A 237 0.30 3.38 -7.59
C HIS A 237 0.28 1.85 -7.48
N VAL A 238 -0.26 1.16 -8.49
CA VAL A 238 -0.46 -0.30 -8.50
C VAL A 238 0.79 -1.10 -8.15
N LEU A 239 1.96 -0.75 -8.69
CA LEU A 239 3.19 -1.51 -8.43
C LEU A 239 3.60 -1.49 -6.96
N ALA A 240 3.61 -0.32 -6.33
CA ALA A 240 3.99 -0.21 -4.91
C ALA A 240 2.96 -0.91 -4.01
N ARG A 241 1.68 -0.82 -4.33
CA ARG A 241 0.62 -1.50 -3.60
C ARG A 241 0.66 -3.02 -3.78
N PHE A 242 0.92 -3.50 -4.99
CA PHE A 242 1.15 -4.93 -5.25
C PHE A 242 2.30 -5.46 -4.37
N VAL A 243 3.44 -4.77 -4.37
CA VAL A 243 4.60 -5.16 -3.54
C VAL A 243 4.27 -5.07 -2.05
N MET A 244 3.50 -4.06 -1.61
CA MET A 244 3.02 -3.96 -0.24
C MET A 244 2.28 -5.24 0.18
N TYR A 245 1.33 -5.71 -0.62
CA TYR A 245 0.59 -6.94 -0.30
C TYR A 245 1.48 -8.19 -0.35
N CYS A 246 2.42 -8.28 -1.31
CA CYS A 246 3.40 -9.37 -1.32
C CYS A 246 4.20 -9.44 -0.01
N LEU A 247 4.63 -8.29 0.50
CA LEU A 247 5.43 -8.21 1.72
C LEU A 247 4.59 -8.44 2.98
N LEU A 248 3.37 -7.88 3.04
CA LEU A 248 2.48 -8.06 4.19
C LEU A 248 2.00 -9.51 4.33
N ALA A 249 1.72 -10.19 3.23
CA ALA A 249 1.32 -11.60 3.26
C ALA A 249 2.51 -12.58 3.30
N GLY A 250 3.74 -12.10 3.02
CA GLY A 250 4.99 -12.88 3.15
C GLY A 250 5.48 -12.98 4.59
N GLN A 251 6.73 -13.38 4.80
CA GLN A 251 7.32 -13.58 6.12
C GLN A 251 8.29 -12.48 6.57
N GLY A 252 8.70 -11.59 5.65
CA GLY A 252 9.61 -10.51 5.95
C GLY A 252 9.00 -9.41 6.83
N VAL A 253 9.85 -8.46 7.21
CA VAL A 253 9.47 -7.26 7.96
C VAL A 253 9.38 -6.07 7.02
N THR A 254 8.26 -5.38 7.04
CA THR A 254 7.99 -4.18 6.22
C THR A 254 7.99 -2.93 7.10
N ALA A 255 8.53 -1.84 6.57
CA ALA A 255 8.37 -0.51 7.14
C ALA A 255 7.94 0.48 6.07
N PHE A 256 7.32 1.58 6.48
CA PHE A 256 6.86 2.65 5.60
C PHE A 256 7.63 3.94 5.88
N SER A 257 8.04 4.63 4.80
CA SER A 257 8.67 5.95 4.88
C SER A 257 7.78 6.96 4.13
N PRO A 258 6.93 7.69 4.85
CA PRO A 258 5.97 8.61 4.23
C PRO A 258 6.62 9.87 3.66
N ASP A 259 7.79 10.24 4.16
CA ASP A 259 8.49 11.45 3.74
C ASP A 259 9.84 11.11 3.08
N THR A 260 9.90 11.27 1.77
CA THR A 260 11.12 11.02 0.99
C THR A 260 12.31 11.91 1.38
N ARG A 261 12.09 13.02 2.11
CA ARG A 261 13.17 13.87 2.64
C ARG A 261 13.94 13.15 3.76
N ASN A 262 13.27 12.27 4.50
CA ASN A 262 13.86 11.46 5.55
C ASN A 262 14.37 10.08 5.08
N LEU A 263 14.17 9.74 3.82
CA LEU A 263 14.43 8.40 3.28
C LEU A 263 15.85 7.88 3.57
N VAL A 264 16.87 8.72 3.44
CA VAL A 264 18.27 8.33 3.70
C VAL A 264 18.46 7.94 5.17
N ASN A 265 17.87 8.70 6.09
CA ASN A 265 17.92 8.39 7.52
C ASN A 265 17.09 7.14 7.86
N ASP A 266 15.95 6.96 7.21
CA ASP A 266 15.12 5.78 7.38
C ASP A 266 15.84 4.52 6.89
N ILE A 267 16.50 4.57 5.72
CA ILE A 267 17.37 3.48 5.24
C ILE A 267 18.49 3.17 6.25
N ALA A 268 19.18 4.19 6.75
CA ALA A 268 20.29 4.02 7.67
C ALA A 268 19.88 3.41 9.01
N THR A 269 18.69 3.75 9.51
CA THR A 269 18.19 3.31 10.83
C THR A 269 17.41 2.00 10.77
N PHE A 270 16.55 1.82 9.74
CA PHE A 270 15.80 0.58 9.53
C PHE A 270 16.67 -0.56 8.98
N LYS A 271 17.71 -0.25 8.19
CA LYS A 271 18.63 -1.20 7.56
C LYS A 271 17.89 -2.25 6.70
N PRO A 272 17.21 -1.83 5.62
CA PRO A 272 16.50 -2.74 4.74
C PRO A 272 17.49 -3.68 4.04
N THR A 273 17.06 -4.92 3.80
CA THR A 273 17.78 -5.89 2.94
C THR A 273 17.32 -5.81 1.49
N MET A 274 16.13 -5.21 1.27
CA MET A 274 15.53 -4.99 -0.05
C MET A 274 14.89 -3.61 -0.14
N LEU A 275 15.02 -2.99 -1.31
CA LEU A 275 14.33 -1.75 -1.66
C LEU A 275 13.69 -1.88 -3.03
N LEU A 276 12.39 -1.58 -3.13
CA LEU A 276 11.76 -1.34 -4.40
C LEU A 276 12.05 0.10 -4.83
N VAL A 277 12.71 0.26 -5.96
CA VAL A 277 13.06 1.57 -6.51
C VAL A 277 12.71 1.68 -7.98
N VAL A 278 12.40 2.88 -8.43
CA VAL A 278 12.28 3.21 -9.87
C VAL A 278 13.53 3.96 -10.34
N PRO A 279 13.90 3.88 -11.63
CA PRO A 279 15.14 4.46 -12.14
C PRO A 279 15.37 5.92 -11.72
N ARG A 280 14.32 6.74 -11.74
CA ARG A 280 14.39 8.17 -11.34
C ARG A 280 14.81 8.37 -9.88
N VAL A 281 14.47 7.45 -8.99
CA VAL A 281 14.92 7.50 -7.59
C VAL A 281 16.41 7.23 -7.51
N MET A 282 16.92 6.24 -8.26
CA MET A 282 18.34 5.93 -8.32
C MET A 282 19.14 7.12 -8.87
N GLU A 283 18.67 7.75 -9.94
CA GLU A 283 19.28 8.96 -10.50
C GLU A 283 19.32 10.09 -9.46
N LYS A 284 18.24 10.33 -8.73
CA LYS A 284 18.16 11.37 -7.70
C LYS A 284 19.13 11.10 -6.55
N VAL A 285 19.23 9.85 -6.10
CA VAL A 285 20.18 9.44 -5.06
C VAL A 285 21.62 9.60 -5.54
N TYR A 286 21.91 9.15 -6.76
CA TYR A 286 23.23 9.31 -7.38
C TYR A 286 23.64 10.79 -7.49
N ASN A 287 22.75 11.64 -8.01
CA ASN A 287 23.03 13.06 -8.18
C ASN A 287 23.23 13.76 -6.82
N ALA A 288 22.43 13.41 -5.81
CA ALA A 288 22.59 13.95 -4.45
C ALA A 288 23.92 13.52 -3.82
N ALA A 289 24.33 12.25 -4.01
CA ALA A 289 25.61 11.73 -3.54
C ALA A 289 26.78 12.39 -4.26
N ALA A 290 26.69 12.57 -5.59
CA ALA A 290 27.68 13.27 -6.39
C ALA A 290 27.86 14.73 -5.95
N ALA A 291 26.74 15.44 -5.74
CA ALA A 291 26.75 16.82 -5.24
C ALA A 291 27.40 16.91 -3.85
N LYS A 292 27.10 15.97 -2.93
CA LYS A 292 27.69 15.91 -1.59
C LYS A 292 29.18 15.56 -1.60
N ALA A 293 29.62 14.75 -2.55
CA ALA A 293 31.04 14.45 -2.74
C ALA A 293 31.82 15.68 -3.22
N GLY A 294 31.17 16.60 -3.95
CA GLY A 294 31.77 17.85 -4.41
C GLY A 294 32.98 17.64 -5.34
N GLY A 295 33.89 18.64 -5.30
CA GLY A 295 35.18 18.58 -6.02
C GLY A 295 36.31 17.96 -5.17
N GLY A 296 37.49 17.94 -5.72
CA GLY A 296 38.70 17.47 -5.06
C GLY A 296 38.78 15.95 -4.91
N MET A 297 39.42 15.46 -3.84
CA MET A 297 39.71 14.03 -3.64
C MET A 297 38.45 13.19 -3.49
N LYS A 298 37.44 13.67 -2.73
CA LYS A 298 36.15 12.97 -2.50
C LYS A 298 35.39 12.80 -3.82
N GLY A 299 35.30 13.86 -4.64
CA GLY A 299 34.66 13.80 -5.95
C GLY A 299 35.36 12.82 -6.91
N ARG A 300 36.68 12.77 -6.89
CA ARG A 300 37.47 11.82 -7.69
C ARG A 300 37.24 10.36 -7.24
N MET A 301 37.18 10.12 -5.92
CA MET A 301 36.84 8.80 -5.38
C MET A 301 35.42 8.38 -5.76
N PHE A 302 34.45 9.28 -5.66
CA PHE A 302 33.08 9.00 -6.06
C PHE A 302 32.99 8.66 -7.56
N ALA A 303 33.62 9.46 -8.43
CA ALA A 303 33.64 9.22 -9.87
C ALA A 303 34.29 7.88 -10.21
N TRP A 304 35.40 7.52 -9.53
CA TRP A 304 36.05 6.24 -9.69
C TRP A 304 35.12 5.09 -9.28
N ALA A 305 34.50 5.15 -8.09
CA ALA A 305 33.58 4.13 -7.62
C ALA A 305 32.38 3.95 -8.55
N ALA A 306 31.80 5.05 -9.03
CA ALA A 306 30.71 5.03 -10.00
C ALA A 306 31.12 4.40 -11.35
N LYS A 307 32.36 4.62 -11.78
CA LYS A 307 32.93 3.97 -12.99
C LYS A 307 33.06 2.46 -12.80
N GLN A 308 33.55 2.01 -11.62
CA GLN A 308 33.67 0.58 -11.33
C GLN A 308 32.29 -0.10 -11.29
N ALA A 309 31.30 0.52 -10.62
CA ALA A 309 29.94 -0.02 -10.51
C ALA A 309 29.21 -0.14 -11.87
N ARG A 310 29.60 0.65 -12.89
CA ARG A 310 29.06 0.53 -14.26
C ARG A 310 29.74 -0.54 -15.10
N ALA A 311 30.90 -1.02 -14.66
CA ALA A 311 31.71 -2.03 -15.38
C ALA A 311 31.42 -3.47 -14.93
N LEU A 312 30.64 -3.63 -13.85
CA LEU A 312 30.06 -4.88 -13.34
C LEU A 312 28.68 -5.13 -13.97
#